data_104a2b8efd1b30bb009942e75b66fcce
#
_entry.id   104a2b8efd1b30bb009942e75b66fcce
#
_cell.length_a   1.000
_cell.length_b   1.000
_cell.length_c   1.000
_cell.angle_alpha   90.00
_cell.angle_beta   90.00
_cell.angle_gamma   90.00
#
_symmetry.space_group_name_H-M   'P 1'
#
loop_
_entity.id
_entity.type
_entity.pdbx_description
1 polymer ?
#
loop_
_entity_poly.entity_id
_entity_poly.type
_entity_poly.pdbx_seq_one_letter_code
_entity_poly.pdbx_strand_id
1 'polypeptide(L)'
;LYHPDCRAWEVTRDGRHVALFIGDYFARGSKRSGAWCSAMRSQAKFPQTQAPIVINVCNFAKAHPALLSFDDARTLFHEFGHALHQRLSDVTYEMVSGTSVPRDFVELPSQLYEHWLEVPDVLQKFATHAETGAVIPQDLLEKLLGAATFDMGFQTVEYIASAMVDLE
;
A
#
# COMPACT_ATOMS: atom_id res chain seq x y z
N LEU A 1 -5.16 10.98 17.39
CA LEU A 1 -4.58 9.70 16.97
C LEU A 1 -4.25 8.85 18.19
N TYR A 2 -4.34 7.54 18.05
CA TYR A 2 -4.15 6.57 19.15
C TYR A 2 -2.68 6.30 19.51
N HIS A 3 -1.73 6.72 18.66
CA HIS A 3 -0.29 6.59 18.91
C HIS A 3 0.48 7.78 18.31
N PRO A 4 1.58 8.26 18.92
CA PRO A 4 2.36 9.40 18.42
C PRO A 4 3.04 9.15 17.06
N ASP A 5 3.30 7.90 16.69
CA ASP A 5 3.86 7.55 15.38
C ASP A 5 2.82 7.57 14.25
N CYS A 6 1.52 7.61 14.59
CA CYS A 6 0.46 7.71 13.59
C CYS A 6 0.38 9.13 13.03
N ARG A 7 0.11 9.22 11.74
CA ARG A 7 -0.14 10.49 11.05
C ARG A 7 -1.48 10.44 10.33
N ALA A 8 -2.14 11.58 10.22
CA ALA A 8 -3.40 11.71 9.50
C ALA A 8 -3.27 12.80 8.45
N TRP A 9 -3.87 12.54 7.30
CA TRP A 9 -3.94 13.48 6.19
C TRP A 9 -5.38 13.61 5.70
N GLU A 10 -5.81 14.83 5.52
CA GLU A 10 -7.01 15.12 4.79
C GLU A 10 -6.76 14.87 3.30
N VAL A 11 -7.65 14.14 2.65
CA VAL A 11 -7.65 13.94 1.21
C VAL A 11 -8.71 14.82 0.59
N THR A 12 -8.31 15.69 -0.33
CA THR A 12 -9.22 16.63 -0.99
C THR A 12 -9.17 16.45 -2.51
N ARG A 13 -10.29 16.74 -3.18
CA ARG A 13 -10.40 16.88 -4.64
C ARG A 13 -11.05 18.21 -4.93
N ASP A 14 -10.37 19.07 -5.68
CA ASP A 14 -10.84 20.44 -6.02
C ASP A 14 -11.26 21.24 -4.77
N GLY A 15 -10.46 21.12 -3.69
CA GLY A 15 -10.69 21.79 -2.40
C GLY A 15 -11.84 21.19 -1.55
N ARG A 16 -12.47 20.10 -1.99
CA ARG A 16 -13.53 19.42 -1.24
C ARG A 16 -12.98 18.21 -0.52
N HIS A 17 -13.38 18.02 0.73
CA HIS A 17 -13.05 16.83 1.50
C HIS A 17 -13.57 15.55 0.82
N VAL A 18 -12.68 14.57 0.61
CA VAL A 18 -13.00 13.28 -0.02
C VAL A 18 -12.83 12.14 0.98
N ALA A 19 -11.77 12.18 1.79
CA ALA A 19 -11.46 11.12 2.75
C ALA A 19 -10.52 11.62 3.85
N LEU A 20 -10.45 10.89 4.95
CA LEU A 20 -9.35 10.97 5.91
C LEU A 20 -8.47 9.73 5.75
N PHE A 21 -7.17 9.95 5.62
CA PHE A 21 -6.17 8.89 5.54
C PHE A 21 -5.30 8.88 6.79
N ILE A 22 -5.11 7.71 7.40
CA ILE A 22 -4.26 7.52 8.57
C ILE A 22 -3.16 6.52 8.22
N GLY A 23 -1.91 6.86 8.52
CA GLY A 23 -0.75 5.98 8.38
C GLY A 23 -0.19 5.60 9.74
N ASP A 24 -0.01 4.30 9.96
CA ASP A 24 0.65 3.70 11.13
C ASP A 24 1.71 2.73 10.66
N TYR A 25 2.90 3.25 10.34
CA TYR A 25 3.90 2.54 9.55
C TYR A 25 4.93 1.76 10.37
N PHE A 26 5.19 2.14 11.63
CA PHE A 26 6.30 1.57 12.39
C PHE A 26 5.88 0.43 13.31
N ALA A 27 6.77 -0.56 13.43
CA ALA A 27 6.59 -1.67 14.35
C ALA A 27 6.61 -1.21 15.81
N ARG A 28 5.83 -1.87 16.64
CA ARG A 28 5.85 -1.76 18.12
C ARG A 28 5.22 -2.99 18.77
N GLY A 29 5.50 -3.22 20.04
CA GLY A 29 5.10 -4.44 20.75
C GLY A 29 3.60 -4.73 20.80
N SER A 30 2.74 -3.72 20.61
CA SER A 30 1.28 -3.88 20.59
C SER A 30 0.71 -4.23 19.20
N LYS A 31 1.54 -4.27 18.15
CA LYS A 31 1.13 -4.59 16.79
C LYS A 31 1.44 -6.05 16.44
N ARG A 32 0.61 -6.65 15.60
CA ARG A 32 0.92 -7.91 14.92
C ARG A 32 1.81 -7.63 13.71
N SER A 33 2.57 -8.64 13.28
CA SER A 33 3.37 -8.58 12.05
C SER A 33 2.50 -8.48 10.80
N GLY A 34 3.13 -8.14 9.67
CA GLY A 34 2.48 -7.95 8.39
C GLY A 34 2.06 -6.50 8.14
N ALA A 35 1.32 -6.28 7.07
CA ALA A 35 0.75 -4.99 6.70
C ALA A 35 -0.72 -5.17 6.31
N TRP A 36 -1.52 -4.13 6.45
CA TRP A 36 -2.92 -4.14 6.04
C TRP A 36 -3.49 -2.75 5.87
N CYS A 37 -4.54 -2.68 5.06
CA CYS A 37 -5.39 -1.51 4.91
C CYS A 37 -6.80 -1.82 5.41
N SER A 38 -7.39 -0.90 6.15
CA SER A 38 -8.77 -1.03 6.64
C SER A 38 -9.53 0.29 6.54
N ALA A 39 -10.84 0.21 6.28
CA ALA A 39 -11.73 1.33 6.47
C ALA A 39 -12.22 1.35 7.92
N MET A 40 -11.93 2.40 8.66
CA MET A 40 -12.56 2.68 9.95
C MET A 40 -13.99 3.24 9.77
N ARG A 41 -14.22 3.83 8.61
CA ARG A 41 -15.54 4.22 8.11
C ARG A 41 -15.52 4.09 6.59
N SER A 42 -16.47 3.36 6.04
CA SER A 42 -16.60 3.16 4.60
C SER A 42 -17.26 4.36 3.93
N GLN A 43 -17.06 4.54 2.64
CA GLN A 43 -17.80 5.52 1.86
C GLN A 43 -19.22 5.02 1.62
N ALA A 44 -20.20 5.91 1.68
CA ALA A 44 -21.59 5.63 1.30
C ALA A 44 -22.31 6.92 0.90
N LYS A 45 -23.44 6.77 0.19
CA LYS A 45 -24.39 7.88 -0.10
C LYS A 45 -25.75 7.67 0.56
N PHE A 46 -26.07 6.45 1.01
CA PHE A 46 -27.32 6.11 1.66
C PHE A 46 -27.04 5.41 3.02
N PRO A 47 -27.82 5.71 4.08
CA PRO A 47 -28.93 6.67 4.16
C PRO A 47 -28.48 8.13 4.16
N GLN A 48 -27.20 8.39 4.36
CA GLN A 48 -26.58 9.72 4.29
C GLN A 48 -25.21 9.63 3.65
N THR A 49 -24.79 10.71 3.00
CA THR A 49 -23.44 10.79 2.42
C THR A 49 -22.38 10.82 3.54
N GLN A 50 -21.43 9.89 3.47
CA GLN A 50 -20.28 9.83 4.38
C GLN A 50 -18.98 9.63 3.61
N ALA A 51 -17.98 10.40 3.98
CA ALA A 51 -16.61 10.24 3.48
C ALA A 51 -15.89 9.12 4.24
N PRO A 52 -15.03 8.33 3.60
CA PRO A 52 -14.32 7.23 4.23
C PRO A 52 -13.20 7.72 5.16
N ILE A 53 -12.91 6.93 6.18
CA ILE A 53 -11.72 7.04 7.01
C ILE A 53 -10.94 5.75 6.81
N VAL A 54 -9.76 5.86 6.23
CA VAL A 54 -8.94 4.72 5.82
C VAL A 54 -7.62 4.72 6.58
N ILE A 55 -7.20 3.57 7.05
CA ILE A 55 -5.93 3.39 7.75
C ILE A 55 -5.05 2.37 7.04
N ASN A 56 -3.78 2.73 6.80
CA ASN A 56 -2.72 1.80 6.45
C ASN A 56 -1.86 1.49 7.67
N VAL A 57 -1.61 0.23 7.91
CA VAL A 57 -0.76 -0.26 8.99
C VAL A 57 0.37 -1.08 8.39
N CYS A 58 1.61 -0.74 8.74
CA CYS A 58 2.81 -1.50 8.38
C CYS A 58 3.62 -1.79 9.66
N ASN A 59 4.72 -2.52 9.52
CA ASN A 59 5.62 -2.85 10.62
C ASN A 59 7.09 -2.59 10.24
N PHE A 60 7.36 -1.42 9.67
CA PHE A 60 8.71 -1.01 9.32
C PHE A 60 9.58 -0.78 10.55
N ALA A 61 10.89 -1.02 10.42
CA ALA A 61 11.84 -0.72 11.47
C ALA A 61 11.89 0.80 11.75
N LYS A 62 11.75 1.20 13.02
CA LYS A 62 11.84 2.60 13.41
C LYS A 62 13.31 3.00 13.55
N ALA A 63 13.76 3.96 12.75
CA ALA A 63 15.09 4.53 12.78
C ALA A 63 15.07 6.01 12.36
N HIS A 64 16.18 6.70 12.50
CA HIS A 64 16.40 8.07 12.05
C HIS A 64 17.73 8.18 11.28
N PRO A 65 17.71 8.30 9.95
CA PRO A 65 16.54 8.22 9.07
C PRO A 65 15.96 6.81 9.03
N ALA A 66 14.65 6.69 8.82
CA ALA A 66 14.00 5.41 8.57
C ALA A 66 14.26 5.00 7.11
N LEU A 67 15.08 3.96 6.93
CA LEU A 67 15.38 3.40 5.61
C LEU A 67 14.49 2.17 5.40
N LEU A 68 13.88 2.09 4.23
CA LEU A 68 13.04 0.96 3.82
C LEU A 68 13.85 0.06 2.88
N SER A 69 13.68 -1.25 3.01
CA SER A 69 14.05 -2.19 1.96
C SER A 69 13.16 -1.98 0.73
N PHE A 70 13.54 -2.54 -0.41
CA PHE A 70 12.67 -2.48 -1.60
C PHE A 70 11.34 -3.19 -1.37
N ASP A 71 11.35 -4.29 -0.62
CA ASP A 71 10.14 -5.03 -0.25
C ASP A 71 9.25 -4.24 0.72
N ASP A 72 9.82 -3.50 1.67
CA ASP A 72 9.06 -2.58 2.53
C ASP A 72 8.39 -1.48 1.69
N ALA A 73 9.12 -0.93 0.73
CA ALA A 73 8.58 0.09 -0.18
C ALA A 73 7.46 -0.49 -1.06
N ARG A 74 7.63 -1.72 -1.57
CA ARG A 74 6.59 -2.44 -2.33
C ARG A 74 5.35 -2.67 -1.47
N THR A 75 5.51 -3.12 -0.23
CA THR A 75 4.43 -3.27 0.74
C THR A 75 3.69 -1.94 0.96
N LEU A 76 4.42 -0.84 1.11
CA LEU A 76 3.82 0.50 1.27
C LEU A 76 2.96 0.88 0.06
N PHE A 77 3.44 0.63 -1.16
CA PHE A 77 2.69 0.88 -2.38
C PHE A 77 1.45 -0.02 -2.48
N HIS A 78 1.58 -1.31 -2.16
CA HIS A 78 0.48 -2.27 -2.10
C HIS A 78 -0.64 -1.78 -1.18
N GLU A 79 -0.34 -1.52 0.07
CA GLU A 79 -1.32 -1.05 1.05
C GLU A 79 -1.92 0.31 0.65
N PHE A 80 -1.14 1.17 0.02
CA PHE A 80 -1.63 2.43 -0.50
C PHE A 80 -2.57 2.25 -1.70
N GLY A 81 -2.37 1.20 -2.52
CA GLY A 81 -3.30 0.80 -3.58
C GLY A 81 -4.67 0.42 -3.02
N HIS A 82 -4.72 -0.36 -1.95
CA HIS A 82 -5.97 -0.63 -1.21
C HIS A 82 -6.58 0.65 -0.64
N ALA A 83 -5.74 1.54 -0.08
CA ALA A 83 -6.21 2.81 0.45
C ALA A 83 -6.81 3.71 -0.64
N LEU A 84 -6.26 3.72 -1.85
CA LEU A 84 -6.83 4.44 -2.99
C LEU A 84 -8.18 3.85 -3.39
N HIS A 85 -8.29 2.53 -3.45
CA HIS A 85 -9.54 1.83 -3.74
C HIS A 85 -10.65 2.22 -2.76
N GLN A 86 -10.34 2.24 -1.47
CA GLN A 86 -11.30 2.63 -0.43
C GLN A 86 -11.62 4.13 -0.43
N ARG A 87 -10.62 5.00 -0.59
CA ARG A 87 -10.80 6.47 -0.53
C ARG A 87 -11.50 7.05 -1.75
N LEU A 88 -11.35 6.41 -2.90
CA LEU A 88 -11.93 6.85 -4.17
C LEU A 88 -13.24 6.12 -4.51
N SER A 89 -13.72 5.27 -3.61
CA SER A 89 -15.04 4.64 -3.75
C SER A 89 -16.14 5.70 -3.83
N ASP A 90 -17.09 5.51 -4.73
CA ASP A 90 -18.21 6.43 -4.95
C ASP A 90 -19.51 5.66 -5.21
N VAL A 91 -19.87 4.82 -4.24
CA VAL A 91 -21.05 3.94 -4.31
C VAL A 91 -22.21 4.45 -3.45
N THR A 92 -23.40 3.95 -3.73
CA THR A 92 -24.59 4.31 -2.97
C THR A 92 -24.62 3.61 -1.61
N TYR A 93 -24.32 2.31 -1.60
CA TYR A 93 -24.44 1.47 -0.40
C TYR A 93 -23.07 1.08 0.16
N GLU A 94 -22.93 1.21 1.47
CA GLU A 94 -21.69 0.90 2.19
C GLU A 94 -21.16 -0.53 1.94
N MET A 95 -22.07 -1.50 1.85
CA MET A 95 -21.74 -2.91 1.71
C MET A 95 -21.02 -3.29 0.40
N VAL A 96 -20.95 -2.40 -0.56
CA VAL A 96 -20.22 -2.56 -1.84
C VAL A 96 -19.15 -1.50 -2.01
N SER A 97 -18.71 -0.87 -0.92
CA SER A 97 -17.71 0.19 -0.91
C SER A 97 -16.29 -0.36 -0.82
N GLY A 98 -15.38 0.27 -1.55
CA GLY A 98 -13.95 0.01 -1.46
C GLY A 98 -13.59 -1.46 -1.67
N THR A 99 -12.96 -2.07 -0.67
CA THR A 99 -12.51 -3.47 -0.71
C THR A 99 -13.62 -4.51 -0.47
N SER A 100 -14.89 -4.08 -0.32
CA SER A 100 -16.05 -4.96 -0.28
C SER A 100 -16.44 -5.42 -1.71
N VAL A 101 -15.53 -6.15 -2.35
CA VAL A 101 -15.61 -6.69 -3.71
C VAL A 101 -15.28 -8.19 -3.71
N PRO A 102 -15.56 -8.94 -4.80
CA PRO A 102 -15.12 -10.32 -4.92
C PRO A 102 -13.61 -10.49 -4.68
N ARG A 103 -13.22 -11.64 -4.12
CA ARG A 103 -11.83 -11.92 -3.71
C ARG A 103 -10.84 -11.92 -4.88
N ASP A 104 -11.28 -12.31 -6.06
CA ASP A 104 -10.51 -12.29 -7.30
C ASP A 104 -10.22 -10.89 -7.85
N PHE A 105 -10.90 -9.86 -7.33
CA PHE A 105 -10.70 -8.47 -7.72
C PHE A 105 -10.00 -7.62 -6.66
N VAL A 106 -10.10 -7.98 -5.38
CA VAL A 106 -9.70 -7.11 -4.27
C VAL A 106 -8.23 -6.67 -4.34
N GLU A 107 -7.35 -7.53 -4.84
CA GLU A 107 -5.91 -7.26 -4.97
C GLU A 107 -5.53 -6.53 -6.28
N LEU A 108 -6.45 -6.36 -7.23
CA LEU A 108 -6.12 -5.68 -8.48
C LEU A 108 -5.58 -4.25 -8.27
N PRO A 109 -6.21 -3.37 -7.49
CA PRO A 109 -5.70 -2.02 -7.27
C PRO A 109 -4.37 -1.99 -6.50
N SER A 110 -4.18 -2.88 -5.52
CA SER A 110 -2.97 -2.95 -4.71
C SER A 110 -1.78 -3.47 -5.52
N GLN A 111 -1.93 -4.58 -6.23
CA GLN A 111 -0.88 -5.16 -7.08
C GLN A 111 -0.55 -4.26 -8.27
N LEU A 112 -1.55 -3.63 -8.88
CA LEU A 112 -1.30 -2.65 -9.94
C LEU A 112 -0.47 -1.46 -9.42
N TYR A 113 -0.72 -1.03 -8.18
CA TYR A 113 0.00 0.10 -7.62
C TYR A 113 1.46 -0.21 -7.28
N GLU A 114 1.80 -1.46 -6.99
CA GLU A 114 3.19 -1.92 -6.81
C GLU A 114 4.06 -1.63 -8.04
N HIS A 115 3.51 -1.78 -9.25
CA HIS A 115 4.25 -1.53 -10.50
C HIS A 115 4.74 -0.09 -10.66
N TRP A 116 4.11 0.89 -9.98
CA TRP A 116 4.60 2.27 -9.99
C TRP A 116 5.97 2.40 -9.33
N LEU A 117 6.31 1.51 -8.39
CA LEU A 117 7.62 1.49 -7.75
C LEU A 117 8.73 1.05 -8.72
N GLU A 118 8.40 0.37 -9.81
CA GLU A 118 9.34 -0.09 -10.84
C GLU A 118 9.52 0.92 -11.98
N VAL A 119 8.69 1.98 -12.00
CA VAL A 119 8.78 3.04 -13.02
C VAL A 119 9.98 3.93 -12.76
N PRO A 120 10.95 4.06 -13.70
CA PRO A 120 12.17 4.85 -13.51
C PRO A 120 11.92 6.28 -13.07
N ASP A 121 10.92 6.96 -13.63
CA ASP A 121 10.57 8.34 -13.28
C ASP A 121 10.08 8.48 -11.82
N VAL A 122 9.44 7.45 -11.29
CA VAL A 122 8.99 7.40 -9.88
C VAL A 122 10.20 7.18 -8.97
N LEU A 123 11.06 6.21 -9.30
CA LEU A 123 12.27 5.93 -8.54
C LEU A 123 13.23 7.11 -8.52
N GLN A 124 13.38 7.83 -9.62
CA GLN A 124 14.20 9.06 -9.67
C GLN A 124 13.69 10.16 -8.72
N LYS A 125 12.39 10.19 -8.41
CA LYS A 125 11.82 11.17 -7.46
C LYS A 125 11.96 10.75 -6.01
N PHE A 126 11.87 9.46 -5.71
CA PHE A 126 11.73 8.96 -4.35
C PHE A 126 12.91 8.12 -3.85
N ALA A 127 13.61 7.41 -4.75
CA ALA A 127 14.81 6.65 -4.41
C ALA A 127 16.04 7.57 -4.39
N THR A 128 16.13 8.39 -3.36
CA THR A 128 17.23 9.34 -3.17
C THR A 128 18.08 8.97 -1.95
N HIS A 129 19.37 9.25 -2.03
CA HIS A 129 20.28 9.00 -0.93
C HIS A 129 19.91 9.84 0.30
N ALA A 130 19.78 9.19 1.45
CA ALA A 130 19.22 9.79 2.66
C ALA A 130 19.97 11.04 3.19
N GLU A 131 21.29 11.11 2.94
CA GLU A 131 22.11 12.23 3.40
C GLU A 131 22.35 13.27 2.31
N THR A 132 22.60 12.83 1.06
CA THR A 132 23.01 13.73 -0.03
C THR A 132 21.85 14.17 -0.91
N GLY A 133 20.72 13.47 -0.88
CA GLY A 133 19.59 13.70 -1.80
C GLY A 133 19.87 13.29 -3.25
N ALA A 134 21.04 12.69 -3.54
CA ALA A 134 21.38 12.23 -4.88
C ALA A 134 20.40 11.12 -5.32
N VAL A 135 19.99 11.20 -6.59
CA VAL A 135 19.13 10.17 -7.21
C VAL A 135 19.88 8.85 -7.29
N ILE A 136 19.14 7.74 -7.21
CA ILE A 136 19.70 6.40 -7.35
C ILE A 136 20.53 6.29 -8.66
N PRO A 137 21.78 5.77 -8.62
CA PRO A 137 22.58 5.57 -9.81
C PRO A 137 21.91 4.58 -10.79
N GLN A 138 22.06 4.85 -12.09
CA GLN A 138 21.41 4.07 -13.13
C GLN A 138 21.82 2.57 -13.10
N ASP A 139 23.09 2.28 -12.84
CA ASP A 139 23.59 0.91 -12.73
C ASP A 139 22.98 0.13 -11.55
N LEU A 140 22.72 0.83 -10.45
CA LEU A 140 22.06 0.25 -9.28
C LEU A 140 20.56 0.02 -9.56
N LEU A 141 19.92 0.94 -10.25
CA LEU A 141 18.52 0.80 -10.69
C LEU A 141 18.35 -0.42 -11.61
N GLU A 142 19.23 -0.58 -12.59
CA GLU A 142 19.21 -1.73 -13.52
C GLU A 142 19.41 -3.06 -12.78
N LYS A 143 20.33 -3.12 -11.81
CA LYS A 143 20.53 -4.30 -10.96
C LYS A 143 19.30 -4.61 -10.10
N LEU A 144 18.66 -3.59 -9.54
CA LEU A 144 17.45 -3.72 -8.73
C LEU A 144 16.30 -4.31 -9.56
N LEU A 145 16.04 -3.74 -10.74
CA LEU A 145 14.98 -4.22 -11.63
C LEU A 145 15.30 -5.61 -12.21
N GLY A 146 16.57 -5.89 -12.51
CA GLY A 146 17.01 -7.21 -12.97
C GLY A 146 16.87 -8.31 -11.92
N ALA A 147 16.97 -7.96 -10.63
CA ALA A 147 16.79 -8.90 -9.53
C ALA A 147 15.34 -9.39 -9.38
N ALA A 148 14.36 -8.62 -9.87
CA ALA A 148 12.93 -8.96 -9.76
C ALA A 148 12.55 -10.26 -10.48
N THR A 149 13.35 -10.71 -11.46
CA THR A 149 13.11 -11.96 -12.20
C THR A 149 13.87 -13.16 -11.64
N PHE A 150 14.72 -12.94 -10.61
CA PHE A 150 15.50 -14.00 -10.01
C PHE A 150 14.58 -14.99 -9.26
N ASP A 151 14.79 -16.28 -9.48
CA ASP A 151 14.01 -17.38 -8.89
C ASP A 151 12.47 -17.32 -9.10
N MET A 152 11.98 -16.56 -10.08
CA MET A 152 10.55 -16.48 -10.39
C MET A 152 9.92 -17.85 -10.71
N GLY A 153 10.67 -18.75 -11.33
CA GLY A 153 10.20 -20.12 -11.60
C GLY A 153 9.91 -20.89 -10.30
N PHE A 154 10.81 -20.80 -9.33
CA PHE A 154 10.62 -21.42 -8.01
C PHE A 154 9.42 -20.83 -7.27
N GLN A 155 9.35 -19.52 -7.17
CA GLN A 155 8.24 -18.80 -6.51
C GLN A 155 6.89 -19.15 -7.16
N THR A 156 6.84 -19.22 -8.48
CA THR A 156 5.63 -19.59 -9.22
C THR A 156 5.19 -21.01 -8.90
N VAL A 157 6.11 -21.97 -8.86
CA VAL A 157 5.80 -23.37 -8.51
C VAL A 157 5.31 -23.48 -7.07
N GLU A 158 5.95 -22.79 -6.12
CA GLU A 158 5.53 -22.77 -4.72
C GLU A 158 4.10 -22.22 -4.56
N TYR A 159 3.80 -21.12 -5.23
CA TYR A 159 2.46 -20.52 -5.23
C TYR A 159 1.41 -21.45 -5.85
N ILE A 160 1.71 -22.03 -7.02
CA ILE A 160 0.79 -22.94 -7.72
C ILE A 160 0.56 -24.22 -6.89
N ALA A 161 1.61 -24.77 -6.25
CA ALA A 161 1.47 -25.93 -5.38
C ALA A 161 0.49 -25.66 -4.23
N SER A 162 0.60 -24.49 -3.61
CA SER A 162 -0.35 -24.09 -2.54
C SER A 162 -1.78 -23.95 -3.07
N ALA A 163 -1.96 -23.35 -4.25
CA ALA A 163 -3.27 -23.21 -4.88
C ALA A 163 -3.89 -24.57 -5.26
N MET A 164 -3.09 -25.52 -5.72
CA MET A 164 -3.56 -26.86 -6.04
C MET A 164 -4.06 -27.61 -4.80
N VAL A 165 -3.37 -27.47 -3.66
CA VAL A 165 -3.81 -28.07 -2.39
C VAL A 165 -5.12 -27.43 -1.90
N ASP A 166 -5.33 -26.15 -2.12
CA ASP A 166 -6.58 -25.46 -1.73
C ASP A 166 -7.78 -25.88 -2.59
N LEU A 167 -7.52 -26.36 -3.82
CA LEU A 167 -8.56 -26.78 -4.75
C LEU A 167 -8.97 -28.27 -4.60
N GLU A 168 -8.19 -29.10 -3.88
CA GLU A 168 -8.49 -30.49 -3.58
C GLU A 168 -9.40 -30.63 -2.34
#